data_c1003e4c00323d443f190318dd4eedfb
#
_entry.id   c1003e4c00323d443f190318dd4eedfb
#
_cell.length_a   1.000
_cell.length_b   1.000
_cell.length_c   1.000
_cell.angle_alpha   90.00
_cell.angle_beta   90.00
_cell.angle_gamma   90.00
#
_symmetry.space_group_name_H-M   'P 1'
#
loop_
_entity.id
_entity.type
_entity.pdbx_description
1 polymer ?
#
loop_
_entity_poly.entity_id
_entity_poly.type
_entity_poly.pdbx_seq_one_letter_code
_entity_poly.pdbx_strand_id
1 'polypeptide(L)'
;MQLRALREEQVEAERIVLATLAALEQDAELLSVAEKTDIDRLIEQLRASAKGEDHHAIKAAIDALAHATEDFAARRMDRSVRVALTGKKLDEIA
;
A
#
# COMPACT_ATOMS: atom_id res chain seq x y z
N MET A 1 18.44 15.27 15.92
CA MET A 1 17.01 15.43 15.65
C MET A 1 16.64 15.09 14.22
N GLN A 2 17.35 15.66 13.25
CA GLN A 2 17.10 15.33 11.84
C GLN A 2 17.41 13.86 11.53
N LEU A 3 18.44 13.32 12.16
CA LEU A 3 18.81 11.91 11.97
C LEU A 3 17.73 10.96 12.45
N ARG A 4 17.09 11.31 13.56
CA ARG A 4 16.00 10.51 14.11
C ARG A 4 14.76 10.55 13.20
N ALA A 5 14.40 11.75 12.72
CA ALA A 5 13.29 11.91 11.79
C ALA A 5 13.54 11.14 10.50
N LEU A 6 14.77 11.20 9.98
CA LEU A 6 15.15 10.46 8.79
C LEU A 6 14.97 8.96 9.00
N ARG A 7 15.46 8.43 10.10
CA ARG A 7 15.36 7.00 10.40
C ARG A 7 13.92 6.55 10.56
N GLU A 8 13.10 7.34 11.24
CA GLU A 8 11.68 7.04 11.42
C GLU A 8 10.96 6.97 10.07
N GLU A 9 11.24 7.91 9.17
CA GLU A 9 10.63 7.92 7.86
C GLU A 9 11.13 6.76 6.99
N GLN A 10 12.40 6.37 7.11
CA GLN A 10 12.94 5.22 6.39
C GLN A 10 12.27 3.92 6.82
N VAL A 11 12.05 3.75 8.12
CA VAL A 11 11.37 2.57 8.66
C VAL A 11 9.92 2.53 8.19
N GLU A 12 9.25 3.66 8.24
CA GLU A 12 7.86 3.78 7.78
C GLU A 12 7.74 3.49 6.28
N ALA A 13 8.70 4.00 5.49
CA ALA A 13 8.73 3.75 4.06
C ALA A 13 8.85 2.25 3.76
N GLU A 14 9.74 1.57 4.46
CA GLU A 14 9.91 0.12 4.27
C GLU A 14 8.64 -0.63 4.63
N ARG A 15 8.02 -0.28 5.74
CA ARG A 15 6.78 -0.91 6.18
C ARG A 15 5.67 -0.76 5.15
N ILE A 16 5.51 0.44 4.61
CA ILE A 16 4.47 0.73 3.62
C ILE A 16 4.76 0.00 2.30
N VAL A 17 6.01 -0.01 1.87
CA VAL A 17 6.39 -0.72 0.64
C VAL A 17 6.08 -2.21 0.76
N LEU A 18 6.48 -2.83 1.87
CA LEU A 18 6.24 -4.25 2.08
C LEU A 18 4.74 -4.57 2.14
N ALA A 19 3.97 -3.74 2.85
CA ALA A 19 2.52 -3.91 2.93
C ALA A 19 1.85 -3.78 1.57
N THR A 20 2.29 -2.80 0.77
CA THR A 20 1.74 -2.57 -0.56
C THR A 20 2.08 -3.72 -1.51
N LEU A 21 3.31 -4.21 -1.46
CA LEU A 21 3.71 -5.35 -2.29
C LEU A 21 2.92 -6.61 -1.95
N ALA A 22 2.69 -6.84 -0.66
CA ALA A 22 1.89 -7.98 -0.21
C ALA A 22 0.44 -7.85 -0.71
N ALA A 23 -0.12 -6.65 -0.65
CA ALA A 23 -1.46 -6.38 -1.14
C ALA A 23 -1.58 -6.60 -2.64
N LEU A 24 -0.57 -6.16 -3.40
CA LEU A 24 -0.52 -6.36 -4.84
C LEU A 24 -0.44 -7.84 -5.19
N GLU A 25 0.32 -8.60 -4.42
CA GLU A 25 0.44 -10.04 -4.65
C GLU A 25 -0.90 -10.75 -4.46
N GLN A 26 -1.67 -10.35 -3.46
CA GLN A 26 -2.93 -11.01 -3.12
C GLN A 26 -4.09 -10.57 -4.01
N ASP A 27 -4.17 -9.30 -4.33
CA ASP A 27 -5.37 -8.71 -4.92
C ASP A 27 -5.10 -7.83 -6.15
N ALA A 28 -4.05 -8.13 -6.91
CA ALA A 28 -3.70 -7.35 -8.10
C ALA A 28 -4.84 -7.25 -9.12
N GLU A 29 -5.70 -8.25 -9.17
CA GLU A 29 -6.83 -8.26 -10.10
C GLU A 29 -7.87 -7.19 -9.83
N LEU A 30 -7.82 -6.56 -8.66
CA LEU A 30 -8.71 -5.44 -8.34
C LEU A 30 -8.26 -4.13 -8.98
N LEU A 31 -7.08 -4.12 -9.60
CA LEU A 31 -6.49 -2.95 -10.23
C LEU A 31 -6.45 -3.10 -11.74
N SER A 32 -6.65 -1.98 -12.45
CA SER A 32 -6.36 -1.94 -13.87
C SER A 32 -4.85 -1.94 -14.08
N VAL A 33 -4.41 -2.20 -15.30
CA VAL A 33 -2.99 -2.16 -15.66
C VAL A 33 -2.41 -0.78 -15.39
N ALA A 34 -3.15 0.27 -15.72
CA ALA A 34 -2.71 1.65 -15.49
C ALA A 34 -2.56 1.96 -14.01
N GLU A 35 -3.50 1.51 -13.19
CA GLU A 35 -3.45 1.70 -11.74
C GLU A 35 -2.27 0.99 -11.12
N LYS A 36 -2.03 -0.26 -11.53
CA LYS A 36 -0.90 -1.04 -11.04
C LYS A 36 0.42 -0.41 -11.42
N THR A 37 0.54 0.04 -12.66
CA THR A 37 1.75 0.73 -13.14
C THR A 37 2.04 1.98 -12.31
N ASP A 38 1.01 2.74 -12.00
CA ASP A 38 1.13 3.95 -11.20
C ASP A 38 1.62 3.65 -9.78
N ILE A 39 1.04 2.64 -9.15
CA ILE A 39 1.45 2.20 -7.82
C ILE A 39 2.89 1.70 -7.84
N ASP A 40 3.26 0.88 -8.83
CA ASP A 40 4.64 0.40 -8.97
C ASP A 40 5.63 1.55 -9.09
N ARG A 41 5.28 2.58 -9.87
CA ARG A 41 6.10 3.77 -10.04
C ARG A 41 6.29 4.51 -8.70
N LEU A 42 5.23 4.65 -7.94
CA LEU A 42 5.28 5.32 -6.63
C LEU A 42 6.09 4.53 -5.62
N ILE A 43 6.03 3.20 -5.67
CA ILE A 43 6.87 2.34 -4.83
C ILE A 43 8.35 2.59 -5.15
N GLU A 44 8.71 2.65 -6.43
CA GLU A 44 10.09 2.90 -6.83
C GLU A 44 10.56 4.30 -6.42
N GLN A 45 9.69 5.30 -6.54
CA GLN A 45 10.00 6.66 -6.08
C GLN A 45 10.24 6.68 -4.57
N LEU A 46 9.43 5.98 -3.80
CA LEU A 46 9.61 5.90 -2.36
C LEU A 46 10.90 5.21 -1.99
N ARG A 47 11.24 4.11 -2.65
CA ARG A 47 12.48 3.41 -2.42
C ARG A 47 13.69 4.29 -2.72
N ALA A 48 13.63 5.05 -3.82
CA ALA A 48 14.69 5.98 -4.17
C ALA A 48 14.85 7.08 -3.13
N SER A 49 13.73 7.66 -2.68
CA SER A 49 13.75 8.70 -1.64
C SER A 49 14.30 8.17 -0.32
N ALA A 50 13.97 6.94 0.04
CA ALA A 50 14.41 6.33 1.29
C ALA A 50 15.92 6.12 1.34
N LYS A 51 16.59 6.06 0.20
CA LYS A 51 18.05 5.96 0.14
C LYS A 51 18.74 7.30 0.36
N GLY A 52 17.99 8.40 0.27
CA GLY A 52 18.54 9.74 0.47
C GLY A 52 18.49 10.16 1.92
N GLU A 53 18.82 11.41 2.16
CA GLU A 53 18.91 11.98 3.50
C GLU A 53 17.83 13.00 3.80
N ASP A 54 16.89 13.23 2.88
CA ASP A 54 15.83 14.21 3.04
C ASP A 54 14.56 13.52 3.54
N HIS A 55 14.31 13.60 4.85
CA HIS A 55 13.14 12.97 5.45
C HIS A 55 11.82 13.59 4.98
N HIS A 56 11.84 14.85 4.55
CA HIS A 56 10.64 15.49 3.99
C HIS A 56 10.28 14.87 2.63
N ALA A 57 11.26 14.57 1.82
CA ALA A 57 11.05 13.89 0.54
C ALA A 57 10.48 12.50 0.74
N ILE A 58 11.00 11.78 1.73
CA ILE A 58 10.51 10.43 2.07
C ILE A 58 9.04 10.51 2.49
N LYS A 59 8.73 11.44 3.38
CA LYS A 59 7.36 11.62 3.87
C LYS A 59 6.39 11.95 2.74
N ALA A 60 6.80 12.84 1.83
CA ALA A 60 5.97 13.19 0.67
C ALA A 60 5.71 11.98 -0.22
N ALA A 61 6.74 11.13 -0.42
CA ALA A 61 6.59 9.92 -1.22
C ALA A 61 5.69 8.89 -0.53
N ILE A 62 5.77 8.78 0.80
CA ILE A 62 4.88 7.92 1.59
C ILE A 62 3.44 8.38 1.41
N ASP A 63 3.18 9.68 1.55
CA ASP A 63 1.85 10.25 1.42
C ASP A 63 1.28 10.02 0.01
N ALA A 64 2.11 10.18 -1.01
CA ALA A 64 1.70 9.96 -2.39
C ALA A 64 1.29 8.51 -2.62
N LEU A 65 2.07 7.56 -2.12
CA LEU A 65 1.74 6.14 -2.25
C LEU A 65 0.48 5.79 -1.47
N ALA A 66 0.36 6.29 -0.24
CA ALA A 66 -0.82 6.06 0.59
C ALA A 66 -2.08 6.57 -0.11
N HIS A 67 -2.00 7.78 -0.68
CA HIS A 67 -3.13 8.35 -1.40
C HIS A 67 -3.51 7.53 -2.63
N ALA A 68 -2.52 7.11 -3.39
CA ALA A 68 -2.74 6.32 -4.60
C ALA A 68 -3.33 4.93 -4.33
N THR A 69 -3.13 4.40 -3.12
CA THR A 69 -3.63 3.08 -2.73
C THR A 69 -4.94 3.12 -1.94
N GLU A 70 -5.51 4.29 -1.70
CA GLU A 70 -6.77 4.42 -0.95
C GLU A 70 -7.92 3.63 -1.59
N ASP A 71 -8.12 3.80 -2.89
CA ASP A 71 -9.17 3.09 -3.61
C ASP A 71 -8.93 1.59 -3.63
N PHE A 72 -7.68 1.20 -3.80
CA PHE A 72 -7.29 -0.20 -3.77
C PHE A 72 -7.62 -0.83 -2.41
N ALA A 73 -7.25 -0.14 -1.33
CA ALA A 73 -7.55 -0.61 0.02
C ALA A 73 -9.07 -0.76 0.24
N ALA A 74 -9.86 0.20 -0.27
CA ALA A 74 -11.31 0.13 -0.17
C ALA A 74 -11.87 -1.05 -0.94
N ARG A 75 -11.34 -1.32 -2.13
CA ARG A 75 -11.75 -2.46 -2.95
C ARG A 75 -11.42 -3.79 -2.27
N ARG A 76 -10.25 -3.87 -1.64
CA ARG A 76 -9.83 -5.06 -0.90
C ARG A 76 -10.73 -5.32 0.28
N MET A 77 -11.07 -4.27 1.03
CA MET A 77 -11.97 -4.39 2.17
C MET A 77 -13.35 -4.84 1.74
N ASP A 78 -13.88 -4.25 0.68
CA ASP A 78 -15.18 -4.62 0.13
C ASP A 78 -15.20 -6.08 -0.31
N ARG A 79 -14.16 -6.54 -0.98
CA ARG A 79 -14.02 -7.92 -1.39
C ARG A 79 -13.96 -8.87 -0.19
N SER A 80 -13.20 -8.52 0.83
CA SER A 80 -13.10 -9.33 2.06
C SER A 80 -14.45 -9.46 2.75
N VAL A 81 -15.21 -8.38 2.83
CA VAL A 81 -16.54 -8.38 3.44
C VAL A 81 -17.48 -9.27 2.64
N ARG A 82 -17.46 -9.17 1.32
CA ARG A 82 -18.30 -10.00 0.46
C ARG A 82 -17.98 -11.48 0.60
N VAL A 83 -16.69 -11.82 0.62
CA VAL A 83 -16.27 -13.21 0.79
C VAL A 83 -16.70 -13.74 2.14
N ALA A 84 -16.52 -12.95 3.21
CA ALA A 84 -16.92 -13.35 4.55
C ALA A 84 -18.43 -13.56 4.66
N LEU A 85 -19.21 -12.65 4.06
CA LEU A 85 -20.68 -12.77 4.07
C LEU A 85 -21.16 -13.97 3.29
N THR A 86 -20.54 -14.24 2.14
CA THR A 86 -20.88 -15.41 1.32
C THR A 86 -20.57 -16.69 2.07
N GLY A 87 -19.37 -16.78 2.69
CA GLY A 87 -18.99 -17.94 3.47
C GLY A 87 -19.92 -18.17 4.65
N LYS A 88 -20.27 -17.10 5.35
CA LYS A 88 -21.17 -17.17 6.48
C LYS A 88 -22.56 -17.64 6.05
N LYS A 89 -23.03 -17.16 4.91
CA LYS A 89 -24.31 -17.55 4.38
C LYS A 89 -24.35 -19.04 4.02
N LEU A 90 -23.26 -19.54 3.45
CA LEU A 90 -23.13 -20.97 3.15
C LEU A 90 -23.17 -21.80 4.42
N ASP A 91 -22.49 -21.34 5.46
CA ASP A 91 -22.47 -22.02 6.75
C ASP A 91 -23.85 -22.06 7.38
N GLU A 92 -24.63 -21.01 7.25
CA GLU A 92 -25.98 -20.96 7.76
C GLU A 92 -26.91 -21.93 7.05
N ILE A 93 -26.67 -22.14 5.77
CA ILE A 93 -27.48 -23.07 4.97
C ILE A 93 -27.04 -24.52 5.25
N ALA A 94 -25.78 -24.70 5.47
CA ALA A 94 -25.25 -26.03 5.78
C ALA A 94 -25.58 -26.46 7.19
#